data_f525c923a36da5f1f2dcab7ef3854b76
#
_entry.id   f525c923a36da5f1f2dcab7ef3854b76
#
_cell.length_a   1.000
_cell.length_b   1.000
_cell.length_c   1.000
_cell.angle_alpha   90.00
_cell.angle_beta   90.00
_cell.angle_gamma   90.00
#
_symmetry.space_group_name_H-M   'P 1'
#
loop_
_entity.id
_entity.type
_entity.pdbx_description
1 polymer ?
#
loop_
_entity_poly.entity_id
_entity_poly.type
_entity_poly.pdbx_seq_one_letter_code
_entity_poly.pdbx_strand_id
1 'polypeptide(L)'
;MSVAKSKESFPRSAHALLADLPEETLRRLEIYANLLEKWQRAINLAGKSSLDDVWVRHFADSLQVSQAVPDARRWLDLGSGAGFPGLVTAIKYADEPGALVHLVEANRRKCAFLQNVIRETSAPAIIHCGRLEKILPALDGKIEAVSARALAPLEALLRYAEKFVDQGAVGVFSKGKLFEAELTDSLTAGKYLITIIASQTCSAARLVLVRRRGG
;
A
#
# COMPACT_ATOMS: atom_id res chain seq x y z
N MET A 1 5.26 -28.54 1.47
CA MET A 1 6.48 -28.09 0.79
C MET A 1 6.10 -26.91 -0.09
N SER A 2 6.39 -25.68 0.32
CA SER A 2 6.21 -24.48 -0.52
C SER A 2 7.36 -24.50 -1.53
N VAL A 3 7.05 -24.62 -2.81
CA VAL A 3 8.03 -24.46 -3.87
C VAL A 3 8.29 -22.97 -3.98
N ALA A 4 9.47 -22.51 -3.57
CA ALA A 4 9.91 -21.15 -3.83
C ALA A 4 9.72 -20.85 -5.33
N LYS A 5 8.89 -19.87 -5.67
CA LYS A 5 8.73 -19.49 -7.07
C LYS A 5 10.04 -18.86 -7.52
N SER A 6 10.69 -19.48 -8.51
CA SER A 6 11.85 -18.87 -9.15
C SER A 6 11.43 -17.55 -9.82
N LYS A 7 12.32 -16.55 -9.90
CA LYS A 7 12.07 -15.26 -10.56
C LYS A 7 11.46 -15.41 -11.96
N GLU A 8 11.77 -16.48 -12.67
CA GLU A 8 11.28 -16.82 -14.01
C GLU A 8 9.80 -17.26 -14.06
N SER A 9 9.20 -17.57 -12.90
CA SER A 9 7.81 -18.08 -12.82
C SER A 9 6.74 -17.00 -12.70
N PHE A 10 7.12 -15.71 -12.66
CA PHE A 10 6.16 -14.63 -12.55
C PHE A 10 5.55 -14.25 -13.91
N PRO A 11 4.24 -13.89 -13.97
CA PRO A 11 3.65 -13.34 -15.16
C PRO A 11 4.41 -12.10 -15.67
N ARG A 12 4.51 -11.91 -17.00
CA ARG A 12 5.25 -10.78 -17.59
C ARG A 12 4.86 -9.41 -17.02
N SER A 13 3.58 -9.21 -16.70
CA SER A 13 3.06 -7.96 -16.11
C SER A 13 3.56 -7.68 -14.68
N ALA A 14 4.03 -8.70 -13.95
CA ALA A 14 4.61 -8.56 -12.63
C ALA A 14 6.13 -8.68 -12.65
N HIS A 15 6.70 -9.26 -13.71
CA HIS A 15 8.12 -9.62 -13.78
C HIS A 15 9.04 -8.41 -13.55
N ALA A 16 8.78 -7.28 -14.19
CA ALA A 16 9.59 -6.07 -14.06
C ALA A 16 9.60 -5.50 -12.62
N LEU A 17 8.48 -5.66 -11.89
CA LEU A 17 8.35 -5.14 -10.52
C LEU A 17 8.92 -6.07 -9.46
N LEU A 18 8.98 -7.36 -9.74
CA LEU A 18 9.39 -8.41 -8.79
C LEU A 18 10.82 -8.91 -9.07
N ALA A 19 11.28 -8.87 -10.34
CA ALA A 19 12.57 -9.42 -10.75
C ALA A 19 13.78 -8.73 -10.10
N ASP A 20 13.67 -7.41 -9.88
CA ASP A 20 14.75 -6.60 -9.32
C ASP A 20 14.77 -6.60 -7.79
N LEU A 21 13.81 -7.29 -7.14
CA LEU A 21 13.80 -7.37 -5.68
C LEU A 21 14.93 -8.28 -5.17
N PRO A 22 15.55 -7.92 -4.02
CA PRO A 22 16.43 -8.79 -3.30
C PRO A 22 15.78 -10.14 -2.97
N GLU A 23 16.58 -11.21 -2.94
CA GLU A 23 16.08 -12.55 -2.63
C GLU A 23 15.38 -12.62 -1.27
N GLU A 24 15.93 -11.94 -0.28
CA GLU A 24 15.33 -11.88 1.06
C GLU A 24 13.98 -11.18 1.06
N THR A 25 13.79 -10.12 0.26
CA THR A 25 12.49 -9.46 0.09
C THR A 25 11.47 -10.40 -0.54
N LEU A 26 11.87 -11.16 -1.58
CA LEU A 26 11.01 -12.17 -2.20
C LEU A 26 10.62 -13.26 -1.19
N ARG A 27 11.57 -13.75 -0.40
CA ARG A 27 11.31 -14.74 0.66
C ARG A 27 10.29 -14.23 1.68
N ARG A 28 10.39 -12.98 2.11
CA ARG A 28 9.41 -12.34 3.01
C ARG A 28 8.03 -12.22 2.38
N LEU A 29 7.94 -11.90 1.08
CA LEU A 29 6.67 -11.87 0.35
C LEU A 29 6.06 -13.26 0.21
N GLU A 30 6.86 -14.32 0.06
CA GLU A 30 6.38 -15.71 0.07
C GLU A 30 5.80 -16.11 1.43
N ILE A 31 6.47 -15.74 2.53
CA ILE A 31 5.92 -15.93 3.88
C ILE A 31 4.57 -15.23 4.01
N TYR A 32 4.48 -14.01 3.53
CA TYR A 32 3.24 -13.24 3.55
C TYR A 32 2.13 -13.92 2.72
N ALA A 33 2.43 -14.39 1.50
CA ALA A 33 1.47 -15.11 0.66
C ALA A 33 0.92 -16.36 1.34
N ASN A 34 1.79 -17.17 1.97
CA ASN A 34 1.41 -18.37 2.70
C ASN A 34 0.51 -18.06 3.92
N LEU A 35 0.83 -16.99 4.66
CA LEU A 35 0.00 -16.53 5.76
C LEU A 35 -1.35 -16.01 5.26
N LEU A 36 -1.38 -15.27 4.16
CA LEU A 36 -2.59 -14.73 3.56
C LEU A 36 -3.55 -15.88 3.16
N GLU A 37 -3.04 -16.92 2.48
CA GLU A 37 -3.82 -18.09 2.12
C GLU A 37 -4.40 -18.80 3.36
N LYS A 38 -3.56 -19.01 4.38
CA LYS A 38 -3.98 -19.66 5.63
C LYS A 38 -5.08 -18.89 6.35
N TRP A 39 -4.91 -17.57 6.51
CA TRP A 39 -5.85 -16.72 7.23
C TRP A 39 -7.14 -16.44 6.43
N GLN A 40 -7.07 -16.41 5.10
CA GLN A 40 -8.24 -16.23 4.23
C GLN A 40 -9.33 -17.28 4.49
N ARG A 41 -8.96 -18.49 4.96
CA ARG A 41 -9.91 -19.54 5.31
C ARG A 41 -10.74 -19.21 6.56
N ALA A 42 -10.19 -18.36 7.44
CA ALA A 42 -10.83 -18.00 8.71
C ALA A 42 -11.46 -16.59 8.68
N ILE A 43 -10.89 -15.67 7.91
CA ILE A 43 -11.39 -14.29 7.76
C ILE A 43 -11.28 -13.85 6.30
N ASN A 44 -12.26 -13.08 5.85
CA ASN A 44 -12.23 -12.54 4.49
C ASN A 44 -11.24 -11.36 4.40
N LEU A 45 -10.02 -11.63 3.93
CA LEU A 45 -8.95 -10.64 3.77
C LEU A 45 -9.01 -9.95 2.42
N ALA A 46 -9.21 -10.72 1.35
CA ALA A 46 -9.31 -10.24 -0.02
C ALA A 46 -10.33 -11.06 -0.82
N GLY A 47 -10.76 -10.56 -1.97
CA GLY A 47 -11.67 -11.30 -2.86
C GLY A 47 -11.01 -12.59 -3.35
N LYS A 48 -11.76 -13.71 -3.33
CA LYS A 48 -11.22 -15.03 -3.72
C LYS A 48 -10.53 -15.00 -5.08
N SER A 49 -11.17 -14.44 -6.10
CA SER A 49 -10.62 -14.33 -7.47
C SER A 49 -9.35 -13.46 -7.57
N SER A 50 -9.05 -12.64 -6.57
CA SER A 50 -7.85 -11.82 -6.57
C SER A 50 -6.66 -12.52 -5.92
N LEU A 51 -6.90 -13.56 -5.13
CA LEU A 51 -5.87 -14.36 -4.48
C LEU A 51 -5.26 -15.40 -5.40
N ASP A 52 -6.00 -15.83 -6.43
CA ASP A 52 -5.47 -16.73 -7.46
C ASP A 52 -4.26 -16.12 -8.20
N ASP A 53 -4.17 -14.79 -8.21
CA ASP A 53 -3.07 -14.02 -8.81
C ASP A 53 -2.51 -12.99 -7.82
N VAL A 54 -2.18 -13.42 -6.60
CA VAL A 54 -1.70 -12.57 -5.52
C VAL A 54 -0.43 -11.80 -5.89
N TRP A 55 0.45 -12.41 -6.67
CA TRP A 55 1.72 -11.82 -7.07
C TRP A 55 1.57 -10.62 -8.00
N VAL A 56 0.64 -10.65 -8.94
CA VAL A 56 0.38 -9.52 -9.84
C VAL A 56 -0.57 -8.51 -9.17
N ARG A 57 -1.74 -9.00 -8.74
CA ARG A 57 -2.84 -8.13 -8.32
C ARG A 57 -2.65 -7.50 -6.95
N HIS A 58 -1.75 -8.06 -6.14
CA HIS A 58 -1.49 -7.53 -4.81
C HIS A 58 -0.03 -7.12 -4.62
N PHE A 59 0.94 -8.01 -4.80
CA PHE A 59 2.33 -7.64 -4.51
C PHE A 59 2.90 -6.67 -5.54
N ALA A 60 2.88 -7.01 -6.83
CA ALA A 60 3.39 -6.11 -7.86
C ALA A 60 2.59 -4.79 -7.90
N ASP A 61 1.25 -4.87 -7.74
CA ASP A 61 0.40 -3.68 -7.66
C ASP A 61 0.75 -2.78 -6.47
N SER A 62 1.16 -3.34 -5.33
CA SER A 62 1.60 -2.59 -4.15
C SER A 62 3.01 -2.02 -4.31
N LEU A 63 3.92 -2.75 -4.97
CA LEU A 63 5.29 -2.30 -5.17
C LEU A 63 5.39 -1.03 -6.02
N GLN A 64 4.55 -0.87 -7.05
CA GLN A 64 4.52 0.36 -7.84
C GLN A 64 4.14 1.60 -7.02
N VAL A 65 3.38 1.45 -5.91
CA VAL A 65 3.06 2.55 -5.00
C VAL A 65 4.32 3.10 -4.35
N SER A 66 5.17 2.24 -3.81
CA SER A 66 6.45 2.65 -3.21
C SER A 66 7.47 3.13 -4.25
N GLN A 67 7.40 2.63 -5.49
CA GLN A 67 8.26 3.11 -6.58
C GLN A 67 7.89 4.53 -7.04
N ALA A 68 6.64 4.95 -6.87
CA ALA A 68 6.19 6.31 -7.23
C ALA A 68 6.79 7.40 -6.32
N VAL A 69 7.30 7.03 -5.12
CA VAL A 69 8.00 7.92 -4.17
C VAL A 69 9.21 7.17 -3.63
N PRO A 70 10.27 6.99 -4.42
CA PRO A 70 11.40 6.10 -4.12
C PRO A 70 12.20 6.52 -2.89
N ASP A 71 12.19 7.81 -2.55
CA ASP A 71 12.97 8.37 -1.44
C ASP A 71 12.25 8.28 -0.09
N ALA A 72 10.93 7.99 -0.09
CA ALA A 72 10.16 7.90 1.15
C ALA A 72 10.47 6.59 1.90
N ARG A 73 10.75 6.73 3.20
CA ARG A 73 10.97 5.62 4.13
C ARG A 73 9.92 5.57 5.23
N ARG A 74 9.26 6.68 5.50
CA ARG A 74 8.23 6.80 6.54
C ARG A 74 6.86 6.93 5.91
N TRP A 75 6.09 5.86 5.97
CA TRP A 75 4.81 5.72 5.29
C TRP A 75 3.64 5.64 6.26
N LEU A 76 2.50 6.15 5.82
CA LEU A 76 1.20 5.95 6.46
C LEU A 76 0.26 5.28 5.45
N ASP A 77 -0.25 4.11 5.79
CA ASP A 77 -1.21 3.39 4.96
C ASP A 77 -2.62 3.47 5.56
N LEU A 78 -3.52 4.08 4.84
CA LEU A 78 -4.89 4.33 5.28
C LEU A 78 -5.79 3.14 4.94
N GLY A 79 -6.38 2.52 5.97
CA GLY A 79 -7.28 1.38 5.79
C GLY A 79 -6.56 0.17 5.22
N SER A 80 -5.49 -0.25 5.85
CA SER A 80 -4.54 -1.24 5.32
C SER A 80 -5.16 -2.60 4.95
N GLY A 81 -6.31 -2.95 5.51
CA GLY A 81 -7.01 -4.17 5.15
C GLY A 81 -6.20 -5.43 5.37
N ALA A 82 -5.93 -6.13 4.28
CA ALA A 82 -5.01 -7.28 4.28
C ALA A 82 -3.52 -6.86 4.15
N GLY A 83 -3.18 -5.56 4.27
CA GLY A 83 -1.82 -5.06 4.24
C GLY A 83 -1.36 -4.51 2.87
N PHE A 84 -2.29 -4.20 1.98
CA PHE A 84 -1.98 -3.70 0.64
C PHE A 84 -2.38 -2.22 0.48
N PRO A 85 -1.45 -1.32 0.14
CA PRO A 85 -0.05 -1.57 -0.22
C PRO A 85 0.94 -1.51 0.96
N GLY A 86 0.54 -1.04 2.15
CA GLY A 86 1.46 -0.61 3.22
C GLY A 86 2.40 -1.70 3.72
N LEU A 87 1.91 -2.93 3.95
CA LEU A 87 2.76 -4.01 4.46
C LEU A 87 3.75 -4.53 3.41
N VAL A 88 3.38 -4.50 2.12
CA VAL A 88 4.32 -4.80 1.03
C VAL A 88 5.41 -3.73 0.95
N THR A 89 5.06 -2.46 1.13
CA THR A 89 6.01 -1.35 1.24
C THR A 89 6.97 -1.55 2.42
N ALA A 90 6.46 -1.96 3.59
CA ALA A 90 7.29 -2.26 4.75
C ALA A 90 8.26 -3.41 4.47
N ILE A 91 7.81 -4.50 3.84
CA ILE A 91 8.65 -5.64 3.49
C ILE A 91 9.74 -5.22 2.49
N LYS A 92 9.40 -4.40 1.49
CA LYS A 92 10.38 -3.89 0.51
C LYS A 92 11.52 -3.13 1.17
N TYR A 93 11.23 -2.34 2.19
CA TYR A 93 12.19 -1.50 2.88
C TYR A 93 12.70 -2.09 4.21
N ALA A 94 12.50 -3.41 4.44
CA ALA A 94 12.80 -4.03 5.73
C ALA A 94 14.27 -3.93 6.15
N ASP A 95 15.17 -3.91 5.20
CA ASP A 95 16.62 -3.82 5.45
C ASP A 95 17.16 -2.39 5.28
N GLU A 96 16.26 -1.39 5.10
CA GLU A 96 16.67 0.01 4.92
C GLU A 96 16.59 0.80 6.23
N PRO A 97 17.67 1.49 6.63
CA PRO A 97 17.69 2.28 7.86
C PRO A 97 16.62 3.38 7.87
N GLY A 98 15.92 3.49 8.99
CA GLY A 98 14.89 4.52 9.19
C GLY A 98 13.55 4.25 8.51
N ALA A 99 13.40 3.12 7.83
CA ALA A 99 12.12 2.71 7.27
C ALA A 99 11.10 2.39 8.36
N LEU A 100 9.89 2.91 8.22
CA LEU A 100 8.77 2.65 9.12
C LEU A 100 7.45 2.89 8.40
N VAL A 101 6.55 1.93 8.49
CA VAL A 101 5.21 2.03 7.90
C VAL A 101 4.16 1.97 8.99
N HIS A 102 3.36 3.02 9.11
CA HIS A 102 2.19 3.05 9.99
C HIS A 102 0.98 2.48 9.23
N LEU A 103 0.40 1.40 9.73
CA LEU A 103 -0.76 0.73 9.15
C LEU A 103 -2.00 1.04 9.99
N VAL A 104 -3.00 1.71 9.42
CA VAL A 104 -4.26 2.01 10.12
C VAL A 104 -5.35 1.07 9.62
N GLU A 105 -5.90 0.26 10.52
CA GLU A 105 -6.96 -0.70 10.21
C GLU A 105 -7.97 -0.79 11.37
N ALA A 106 -9.27 -0.72 11.05
CA ALA A 106 -10.32 -0.72 12.06
C ALA A 106 -10.75 -2.13 12.51
N ASN A 107 -10.58 -3.13 11.65
CA ASN A 107 -11.00 -4.49 11.93
C ASN A 107 -9.95 -5.25 12.75
N ARG A 108 -10.27 -5.57 13.99
CA ARG A 108 -9.37 -6.26 14.94
C ARG A 108 -8.83 -7.59 14.40
N ARG A 109 -9.62 -8.36 13.64
CA ARG A 109 -9.16 -9.64 13.06
C ARG A 109 -8.12 -9.40 11.98
N LYS A 110 -8.30 -8.36 11.15
CA LYS A 110 -7.30 -7.94 10.16
C LYS A 110 -6.05 -7.41 10.85
N CYS A 111 -6.17 -6.63 11.91
CA CYS A 111 -5.01 -6.19 12.73
C CYS A 111 -4.21 -7.39 13.26
N ALA A 112 -4.87 -8.43 13.75
CA ALA A 112 -4.19 -9.64 14.23
C ALA A 112 -3.46 -10.38 13.08
N PHE A 113 -4.05 -10.43 11.89
CA PHE A 113 -3.39 -10.95 10.70
C PHE A 113 -2.14 -10.14 10.35
N LEU A 114 -2.26 -8.81 10.25
CA LEU A 114 -1.13 -7.91 9.97
C LEU A 114 -0.01 -8.08 10.99
N GLN A 115 -0.33 -8.19 12.28
CA GLN A 115 0.65 -8.42 13.34
C GLN A 115 1.39 -9.75 13.15
N ASN A 116 0.69 -10.80 12.72
CA ASN A 116 1.31 -12.08 12.42
C ASN A 116 2.29 -11.97 11.25
N VAL A 117 1.91 -11.28 10.17
CA VAL A 117 2.82 -11.09 9.02
C VAL A 117 4.04 -10.26 9.42
N ILE A 118 3.87 -9.15 10.15
CA ILE A 118 4.97 -8.30 10.64
C ILE A 118 5.98 -9.15 11.43
N ARG A 119 5.50 -9.98 12.37
CA ARG A 119 6.35 -10.83 13.17
C ARG A 119 7.15 -11.83 12.34
N GLU A 120 6.49 -12.51 11.39
CA GLU A 120 7.12 -13.57 10.59
C GLU A 120 8.07 -13.03 9.49
N THR A 121 7.88 -11.76 9.08
CA THR A 121 8.68 -11.12 8.03
C THR A 121 9.67 -10.09 8.57
N SER A 122 9.61 -9.77 9.86
CA SER A 122 10.36 -8.66 10.47
C SER A 122 10.17 -7.32 9.75
N ALA A 123 9.00 -7.12 9.14
CA ALA A 123 8.70 -5.87 8.43
C ALA A 123 8.65 -4.68 9.40
N PRO A 124 9.30 -3.54 9.09
CA PRO A 124 9.29 -2.34 9.92
C PRO A 124 7.94 -1.63 9.85
N ALA A 125 6.94 -2.16 10.53
CA ALA A 125 5.60 -1.62 10.54
C ALA A 125 4.98 -1.58 11.94
N ILE A 126 4.14 -0.56 12.18
CA ILE A 126 3.35 -0.38 13.40
C ILE A 126 1.87 -0.38 13.01
N ILE A 127 1.05 -1.18 13.71
CA ILE A 127 -0.39 -1.25 13.50
C ILE A 127 -1.10 -0.31 14.48
N HIS A 128 -1.93 0.56 13.93
CA HIS A 128 -2.89 1.37 14.65
C HIS A 128 -4.29 0.78 14.47
N CYS A 129 -4.74 -0.01 15.45
CA CYS A 129 -6.02 -0.69 15.40
C CYS A 129 -7.15 0.26 15.80
N GLY A 130 -7.82 0.89 14.84
CA GLY A 130 -8.89 1.84 15.06
C GLY A 130 -9.37 2.53 13.80
N ARG A 131 -10.40 3.37 13.95
CA ARG A 131 -10.91 4.19 12.88
C ARG A 131 -9.95 5.34 12.56
N LEU A 132 -9.83 5.71 11.27
CA LEU A 132 -8.96 6.80 10.80
C LEU A 132 -9.19 8.10 11.57
N GLU A 133 -10.46 8.47 11.77
CA GLU A 133 -10.85 9.71 12.44
C GLU A 133 -10.34 9.80 13.89
N LYS A 134 -10.09 8.64 14.53
CA LYS A 134 -9.57 8.57 15.91
C LYS A 134 -8.04 8.48 15.95
N ILE A 135 -7.44 7.82 14.95
CA ILE A 135 -6.00 7.56 14.92
C ILE A 135 -5.21 8.74 14.35
N LEU A 136 -5.65 9.29 13.20
CA LEU A 136 -4.86 10.28 12.46
C LEU A 136 -4.59 11.59 13.25
N PRO A 137 -5.51 12.14 14.05
CA PRO A 137 -5.23 13.34 14.83
C PRO A 137 -4.09 13.17 15.83
N ALA A 138 -3.99 11.98 16.44
CA ALA A 138 -2.98 11.65 17.45
C ALA A 138 -1.69 11.06 16.86
N LEU A 139 -1.64 10.83 15.55
CA LEU A 139 -0.46 10.29 14.91
C LEU A 139 0.60 11.38 14.75
N ASP A 140 1.67 11.26 15.53
CA ASP A 140 2.81 12.16 15.50
C ASP A 140 3.99 11.53 14.76
N GLY A 141 4.91 12.39 14.36
CA GLY A 141 6.12 12.01 13.65
C GLY A 141 6.09 12.40 12.15
N LYS A 142 7.26 12.37 11.56
CA LYS A 142 7.42 12.70 10.16
C LYS A 142 6.86 11.58 9.28
N ILE A 143 5.84 11.84 8.50
CA ILE A 143 5.35 11.00 7.42
C ILE A 143 5.82 11.62 6.09
N GLU A 144 6.38 10.80 5.22
CA GLU A 144 6.92 11.22 3.93
C GLU A 144 6.01 10.82 2.78
N ALA A 145 5.24 9.75 2.95
CA ALA A 145 4.22 9.35 1.99
C ALA A 145 2.99 8.75 2.67
N VAL A 146 1.82 8.97 2.05
CA VAL A 146 0.53 8.43 2.50
C VAL A 146 -0.04 7.57 1.39
N SER A 147 -0.34 6.31 1.67
CA SER A 147 -0.95 5.38 0.72
C SER A 147 -2.37 4.99 1.09
N ALA A 148 -3.14 4.62 0.07
CA ALA A 148 -4.43 3.94 0.24
C ALA A 148 -4.78 3.15 -1.01
N ARG A 149 -5.48 2.02 -0.82
CA ARG A 149 -6.08 1.24 -1.90
C ARG A 149 -7.49 0.80 -1.52
N ALA A 150 -8.45 0.98 -2.44
CA ALA A 150 -9.84 0.52 -2.31
C ALA A 150 -10.54 0.93 -1.00
N LEU A 151 -10.20 2.09 -0.44
CA LEU A 151 -10.72 2.57 0.83
C LEU A 151 -11.93 3.51 0.65
N ALA A 152 -11.77 4.56 -0.16
CA ALA A 152 -12.75 5.64 -0.28
C ALA A 152 -12.57 6.42 -1.59
N PRO A 153 -13.53 7.28 -1.99
CA PRO A 153 -13.35 8.26 -3.06
C PRO A 153 -12.16 9.19 -2.81
N LEU A 154 -11.59 9.76 -3.88
CA LEU A 154 -10.39 10.60 -3.82
C LEU A 154 -10.54 11.78 -2.85
N GLU A 155 -11.67 12.45 -2.87
CA GLU A 155 -11.95 13.57 -1.96
C GLU A 155 -11.84 13.17 -0.49
N ALA A 156 -12.37 12.01 -0.11
CA ALA A 156 -12.27 11.52 1.27
C ALA A 156 -10.82 11.14 1.63
N LEU A 157 -10.08 10.55 0.68
CA LEU A 157 -8.65 10.25 0.87
C LEU A 157 -7.84 11.53 1.09
N LEU A 158 -8.13 12.59 0.34
CA LEU A 158 -7.48 13.89 0.51
C LEU A 158 -7.77 14.47 1.91
N ARG A 159 -9.01 14.40 2.41
CA ARG A 159 -9.32 14.83 3.78
C ARG A 159 -8.53 14.07 4.84
N TYR A 160 -8.39 12.74 4.71
CA TYR A 160 -7.60 11.94 5.63
C TYR A 160 -6.09 12.25 5.55
N ALA A 161 -5.58 12.49 4.34
CA ALA A 161 -4.16 12.75 4.11
C ALA A 161 -3.75 14.21 4.34
N GLU A 162 -4.70 15.14 4.46
CA GLU A 162 -4.48 16.59 4.44
C GLU A 162 -3.38 17.05 5.40
N LYS A 163 -3.47 16.66 6.68
CA LYS A 163 -2.45 16.99 7.71
C LYS A 163 -1.04 16.67 7.23
N PHE A 164 -0.86 15.50 6.64
CA PHE A 164 0.46 14.98 6.26
C PHE A 164 0.94 15.60 4.94
N VAL A 165 0.06 15.75 3.95
CA VAL A 165 0.39 16.39 2.67
C VAL A 165 0.72 17.87 2.86
N ASP A 166 0.06 18.56 3.78
CA ASP A 166 0.39 19.94 4.14
C ASP A 166 1.75 20.06 4.81
N GLN A 167 2.24 19.00 5.44
CA GLN A 167 3.58 18.90 6.02
C GLN A 167 4.63 18.40 5.03
N GLY A 168 4.29 18.20 3.74
CA GLY A 168 5.20 17.82 2.68
C GLY A 168 5.18 16.34 2.29
N ALA A 169 4.31 15.51 2.88
CA ALA A 169 4.14 14.13 2.44
C ALA A 169 3.52 14.05 1.05
N VAL A 170 3.83 12.99 0.31
CA VAL A 170 3.21 12.68 -0.98
C VAL A 170 2.08 11.67 -0.77
N GLY A 171 0.85 12.05 -1.15
CA GLY A 171 -0.25 11.07 -1.25
C GLY A 171 -0.06 10.19 -2.48
N VAL A 172 -0.22 8.86 -2.34
CA VAL A 172 -0.16 7.88 -3.44
C VAL A 172 -1.35 6.94 -3.31
N PHE A 173 -2.37 7.15 -4.13
CA PHE A 173 -3.64 6.44 -4.04
C PHE A 173 -3.86 5.54 -5.25
N SER A 174 -4.03 4.23 -5.01
CA SER A 174 -4.40 3.28 -6.07
C SER A 174 -5.90 3.38 -6.34
N LYS A 175 -6.26 3.73 -7.58
CA LYS A 175 -7.65 3.94 -8.03
C LYS A 175 -7.98 3.03 -9.21
N GLY A 176 -9.22 2.53 -9.22
CA GLY A 176 -9.74 1.67 -10.28
C GLY A 176 -10.32 2.45 -11.45
N LYS A 177 -11.01 1.74 -12.34
CA LYS A 177 -11.55 2.23 -13.62
C LYS A 177 -12.44 3.49 -13.53
N LEU A 178 -13.17 3.67 -12.44
CA LEU A 178 -14.15 4.76 -12.32
C LEU A 178 -13.55 6.03 -11.70
N PHE A 179 -12.25 6.08 -11.47
CA PHE A 179 -11.60 7.18 -10.77
C PHE A 179 -11.70 8.52 -11.53
N GLU A 180 -11.75 8.51 -12.88
CA GLU A 180 -11.85 9.73 -13.67
C GLU A 180 -13.13 10.54 -13.34
N ALA A 181 -14.20 9.86 -12.97
CA ALA A 181 -15.43 10.50 -12.49
C ALA A 181 -15.28 11.14 -11.08
N GLU A 182 -14.23 10.81 -10.35
CA GLU A 182 -13.92 11.40 -9.04
C GLU A 182 -13.11 12.71 -9.16
N LEU A 183 -12.54 12.99 -10.33
CA LEU A 183 -11.82 14.23 -10.59
C LEU A 183 -12.80 15.36 -10.85
N THR A 184 -12.92 16.26 -9.89
CA THR A 184 -13.71 17.49 -10.00
C THR A 184 -12.80 18.70 -10.21
N ASP A 185 -13.34 19.78 -10.77
CA ASP A 185 -12.60 21.03 -10.96
C ASP A 185 -12.06 21.58 -9.64
N SER A 186 -12.80 21.40 -8.53
CA SER A 186 -12.37 21.81 -7.20
C SER A 186 -11.14 21.05 -6.71
N LEU A 187 -10.97 19.78 -7.08
CA LEU A 187 -9.78 18.98 -6.75
C LEU A 187 -8.59 19.39 -7.61
N THR A 188 -8.81 19.66 -8.90
CA THR A 188 -7.73 19.99 -9.85
C THR A 188 -7.29 21.46 -9.77
N ALA A 189 -8.19 22.39 -9.44
CA ALA A 189 -7.90 23.82 -9.29
C ALA A 189 -7.43 24.20 -7.88
N GLY A 190 -7.54 23.29 -6.91
CA GLY A 190 -7.31 23.55 -5.50
C GLY A 190 -5.84 23.60 -5.05
N LYS A 191 -5.62 23.41 -3.76
CA LYS A 191 -4.31 23.51 -3.11
C LYS A 191 -3.32 22.38 -3.45
N TYR A 192 -3.78 21.37 -4.18
CA TYR A 192 -2.97 20.19 -4.50
C TYR A 192 -2.54 20.15 -5.96
N LEU A 193 -1.35 19.63 -6.20
CA LEU A 193 -0.89 19.17 -7.51
C LEU A 193 -1.20 17.67 -7.61
N ILE A 194 -2.04 17.31 -8.58
CA ILE A 194 -2.44 15.92 -8.84
C ILE A 194 -1.71 15.43 -10.09
N THR A 195 -0.97 14.33 -9.95
CA THR A 195 -0.33 13.63 -11.08
C THR A 195 -0.92 12.23 -11.19
N ILE A 196 -1.28 11.82 -12.39
CA ILE A 196 -1.90 10.52 -12.66
C ILE A 196 -0.89 9.67 -13.42
N ILE A 197 -0.62 8.47 -12.90
CA ILE A 197 0.28 7.48 -13.51
C ILE A 197 -0.52 6.23 -13.86
N ALA A 198 -0.33 5.70 -15.07
CA ALA A 198 -0.93 4.43 -15.47
C ALA A 198 -0.38 3.28 -14.59
N SER A 199 -1.27 2.39 -14.14
CA SER A 199 -0.82 1.20 -13.41
C SER A 199 -0.09 0.25 -14.36
N GLN A 200 1.00 -0.34 -13.88
CA GLN A 200 1.79 -1.34 -14.60
C GLN A 200 1.16 -2.74 -14.53
N THR A 201 0.25 -2.97 -13.59
CA THR A 201 -0.37 -4.28 -13.33
C THR A 201 -1.79 -4.40 -13.88
N CYS A 202 -2.46 -3.27 -14.13
CA CYS A 202 -3.84 -3.24 -14.61
C CYS A 202 -4.09 -1.99 -15.47
N SER A 203 -4.40 -2.17 -16.75
CA SER A 203 -4.63 -1.07 -17.70
C SER A 203 -5.78 -0.12 -17.29
N ALA A 204 -6.76 -0.64 -16.54
CA ALA A 204 -7.89 0.13 -16.04
C ALA A 204 -7.62 0.85 -14.70
N ALA A 205 -6.46 0.63 -14.09
CA ALA A 205 -6.11 1.24 -12.81
C ALA A 205 -5.12 2.40 -12.98
N ARG A 206 -5.09 3.28 -12.00
CA ARG A 206 -4.20 4.45 -11.95
C ARG A 206 -3.61 4.61 -10.56
N LEU A 207 -2.41 5.17 -10.49
CA LEU A 207 -1.85 5.76 -9.28
C LEU A 207 -2.07 7.27 -9.35
N VAL A 208 -2.69 7.81 -8.32
CA VAL A 208 -2.93 9.25 -8.16
C VAL A 208 -1.95 9.77 -7.13
N LEU A 209 -0.98 10.55 -7.59
CA LEU A 209 -0.02 11.24 -6.73
C LEU A 209 -0.56 12.62 -6.38
N VAL A 210 -0.48 12.96 -5.10
CA VAL A 210 -0.95 14.24 -4.57
C VAL A 210 0.17 14.90 -3.79
N ARG A 211 0.49 16.13 -4.17
CA ARG A 211 1.45 16.99 -3.47
C ARG A 211 0.80 18.32 -3.15
N ARG A 212 1.27 19.00 -2.13
CA ARG A 212 0.89 20.40 -1.88
C ARG A 212 1.40 21.28 -3.02
N ARG A 213 0.58 22.19 -3.52
CA ARG A 213 0.99 23.18 -4.52
C ARG A 213 1.81 24.27 -3.83
N GLY A 214 3.02 24.56 -4.33
CA GLY A 214 3.89 25.59 -3.79
C GLY A 214 4.73 25.15 -2.57
N GLY A 215 4.95 23.85 -2.42
CA GLY A 215 5.93 23.26 -1.50
C GLY A 215 7.25 23.00 -2.22
#